data_38ca5c7645ae1ae5d930676264b2c03d
#
_entry.id   38ca5c7645ae1ae5d930676264b2c03d
#
_cell.length_a   1.000
_cell.length_b   1.000
_cell.length_c   1.000
_cell.angle_alpha   90.00
_cell.angle_beta   90.00
_cell.angle_gamma   90.00
#
_symmetry.space_group_name_H-M   'P 1'
#
loop_
_entity.id
_entity.type
_entity.pdbx_description
1 polymer ?
#
loop_
_entity_poly.entity_id
_entity_poly.type
_entity_poly.pdbx_seq_one_letter_code
_entity_poly.pdbx_strand_id
1 'polypeptide(L)'
;MSDIKEILSKYKTIAMVGVSNDPTKASTIVMKYMQEYGYKVYPVNPRAEGKKILVQEVFAKISDIKDQIDIVDVFRPSKEVYAIAEDTVKIGAKVLWLQLGIRDEKAKDLMEKNDIKYVENKCTKMEYQKYFLKVRQAFPVLSD
;
A
#
# COMPACT_ATOMS: atom_id res chain seq x y z
N MET A 1 0.40 3.25 16.38
CA MET A 1 -0.13 2.11 17.04
C MET A 1 0.64 0.88 16.76
N SER A 2 0.55 0.01 17.69
CA SER A 2 1.21 -1.27 17.57
C SER A 2 0.72 -2.05 16.36
N ASP A 3 -0.51 -1.83 15.94
CA ASP A 3 -1.05 -2.55 14.80
C ASP A 3 -0.26 -2.32 13.52
N ILE A 4 0.19 -1.11 13.28
CA ILE A 4 0.93 -0.81 12.05
C ILE A 4 2.27 -1.53 12.05
N LYS A 5 2.98 -1.52 13.17
CA LYS A 5 4.24 -2.25 13.27
C LYS A 5 4.03 -3.74 13.04
N GLU A 6 2.98 -4.29 13.62
CA GLU A 6 2.66 -5.70 13.45
C GLU A 6 2.34 -6.02 12.00
N ILE A 7 1.54 -5.18 11.34
CA ILE A 7 1.19 -5.37 9.94
C ILE A 7 2.44 -5.43 9.09
N LEU A 8 3.32 -4.45 9.25
CA LEU A 8 4.53 -4.37 8.43
C LEU A 8 5.55 -5.45 8.75
N SER A 9 5.53 -5.98 9.97
CA SER A 9 6.39 -7.11 10.34
C SER A 9 5.90 -8.41 9.75
N LYS A 10 4.58 -8.60 9.75
CA LYS A 10 4.00 -9.90 9.45
C LYS A 10 3.71 -10.10 7.98
N TYR A 11 3.26 -9.05 7.28
CA TYR A 11 2.80 -9.16 5.91
C TYR A 11 3.80 -8.56 4.95
N LYS A 12 4.24 -9.35 3.96
CA LYS A 12 5.33 -8.94 3.07
C LYS A 12 4.93 -8.86 1.60
N THR A 13 3.69 -9.22 1.26
CA THR A 13 3.21 -9.16 -0.12
C THR A 13 2.23 -8.02 -0.27
N ILE A 14 2.53 -7.10 -1.16
CA ILE A 14 1.75 -5.88 -1.33
C ILE A 14 1.28 -5.77 -2.77
N ALA A 15 -0.01 -5.51 -2.97
CA ALA A 15 -0.52 -5.05 -4.25
C ALA A 15 -0.66 -3.53 -4.13
N MET A 16 0.09 -2.79 -4.91
CA MET A 16 0.10 -1.34 -4.81
C MET A 16 -0.70 -0.75 -5.96
N VAL A 17 -1.88 -0.23 -5.64
CA VAL A 17 -2.85 0.23 -6.63
C VAL A 17 -2.61 1.68 -6.97
N GLY A 18 -2.45 1.97 -8.24
CA GLY A 18 -2.24 3.34 -8.71
C GLY A 18 -0.77 3.71 -8.87
N VAL A 19 0.10 2.72 -9.02
CA VAL A 19 1.52 3.01 -9.21
C VAL A 19 1.73 3.63 -10.58
N SER A 20 2.46 4.73 -10.63
CA SER A 20 2.81 5.42 -11.86
C SER A 20 4.13 4.87 -12.38
N ASN A 21 4.30 4.91 -13.71
CA ASN A 21 5.62 4.58 -14.28
C ASN A 21 6.56 5.79 -14.28
N ASP A 22 6.11 6.92 -13.76
CA ASP A 22 6.95 8.11 -13.62
C ASP A 22 7.75 7.99 -12.33
N PRO A 23 9.08 7.90 -12.40
CA PRO A 23 9.90 7.66 -11.21
C PRO A 23 9.88 8.80 -10.20
N THR A 24 9.34 9.95 -10.57
CA THR A 24 9.25 11.09 -9.64
C THR A 24 7.97 11.08 -8.81
N LYS A 25 7.01 10.20 -9.13
CA LYS A 25 5.75 10.15 -8.41
C LYS A 25 5.90 9.42 -7.08
N ALA A 26 5.09 9.84 -6.11
CA ALA A 26 5.14 9.27 -4.77
C ALA A 26 4.95 7.75 -4.78
N SER A 27 4.01 7.26 -5.60
CA SER A 27 3.74 5.83 -5.64
C SER A 27 4.95 5.02 -6.05
N THR A 28 5.70 5.52 -7.06
CA THR A 28 6.88 4.81 -7.54
C THR A 28 8.01 4.86 -6.52
N ILE A 29 8.17 6.02 -5.87
CA ILE A 29 9.18 6.18 -4.82
C ILE A 29 8.91 5.22 -3.67
N VAL A 30 7.66 5.12 -3.23
CA VAL A 30 7.28 4.23 -2.14
C VAL A 30 7.45 2.78 -2.55
N MET A 31 7.06 2.41 -3.77
CA MET A 31 7.23 1.05 -4.26
C MET A 31 8.70 0.63 -4.22
N LYS A 32 9.58 1.48 -4.74
CA LYS A 32 11.00 1.19 -4.76
C LYS A 32 11.54 0.99 -3.34
N TYR A 33 11.12 1.88 -2.44
CA TYR A 33 11.56 1.80 -1.06
C TYR A 33 11.14 0.48 -0.40
N MET A 34 9.87 0.11 -0.58
CA MET A 34 9.35 -1.11 0.03
C MET A 34 10.04 -2.34 -0.55
N GLN A 35 10.31 -2.35 -1.86
CA GLN A 35 11.07 -3.45 -2.45
C GLN A 35 12.45 -3.57 -1.83
N GLU A 36 13.11 -2.45 -1.60
CA GLU A 36 14.47 -2.45 -1.03
C GLU A 36 14.50 -3.01 0.39
N TYR A 37 13.38 -2.91 1.10
CA TYR A 37 13.31 -3.42 2.46
C TYR A 37 12.60 -4.78 2.56
N GLY A 38 12.56 -5.50 1.44
CA GLY A 38 12.18 -6.91 1.48
C GLY A 38 10.73 -7.22 1.20
N TYR A 39 9.94 -6.24 0.77
CA TYR A 39 8.55 -6.51 0.42
C TYR A 39 8.45 -6.90 -1.04
N LYS A 40 7.57 -7.86 -1.33
CA LYS A 40 7.22 -8.19 -2.70
C LYS A 40 6.07 -7.28 -3.10
N VAL A 41 6.32 -6.38 -4.04
CA VAL A 41 5.33 -5.38 -4.43
C VAL A 41 4.89 -5.61 -5.86
N TYR A 42 3.58 -5.77 -6.04
CA TYR A 42 2.97 -5.92 -7.36
C TYR A 42 2.29 -4.61 -7.74
N PRO A 43 2.75 -3.94 -8.81
CA PRO A 43 2.11 -2.68 -9.22
C PRO A 43 0.82 -2.97 -9.97
N VAL A 44 -0.23 -2.21 -9.64
CA VAL A 44 -1.54 -2.35 -10.27
C VAL A 44 -1.92 -1.01 -10.88
N ASN A 45 -2.13 -0.99 -12.19
CA ASN A 45 -2.53 0.21 -12.91
C ASN A 45 -3.10 -0.20 -14.26
N PRO A 46 -4.42 -0.03 -14.49
CA PRO A 46 -5.02 -0.46 -15.77
C PRO A 46 -4.39 0.18 -16.99
N ARG A 47 -3.86 1.41 -16.85
CA ARG A 47 -3.27 2.13 -17.97
C ARG A 47 -1.89 1.65 -18.35
N ALA A 48 -1.26 0.88 -17.50
CA ALA A 48 0.09 0.40 -17.74
C ALA A 48 0.17 -1.13 -17.77
N GLU A 49 -0.96 -1.78 -17.94
CA GLU A 49 -1.04 -3.23 -17.93
C GLU A 49 -0.03 -3.82 -18.93
N GLY A 50 0.69 -4.84 -18.50
CA GLY A 50 1.66 -5.54 -19.35
C GLY A 50 3.02 -4.89 -19.43
N LYS A 51 3.14 -3.66 -18.96
CA LYS A 51 4.44 -2.99 -18.88
C LYS A 51 5.13 -3.40 -17.60
N LYS A 52 6.34 -2.93 -17.42
CA LYS A 52 7.08 -3.20 -16.18
C LYS A 52 7.38 -1.90 -15.45
N ILE A 53 7.25 -1.92 -14.14
CA ILE A 53 7.66 -0.83 -13.27
C ILE A 53 8.57 -1.46 -12.23
N LEU A 54 9.78 -0.94 -12.10
CA LEU A 54 10.77 -1.44 -11.14
C LEU A 54 10.91 -2.95 -11.22
N VAL A 55 11.01 -3.46 -12.45
CA VAL A 55 11.24 -4.87 -12.78
C VAL A 55 9.99 -5.75 -12.64
N GLN A 56 8.93 -5.23 -12.04
CA GLN A 56 7.71 -6.01 -11.84
C GLN A 56 6.70 -5.75 -12.95
N GLU A 57 6.04 -6.80 -13.40
CA GLU A 57 4.94 -6.68 -14.37
C GLU A 57 3.78 -5.92 -13.72
N VAL A 58 3.14 -5.06 -14.50
CA VAL A 58 1.99 -4.28 -14.03
C VAL A 58 0.71 -5.02 -14.36
N PHE A 59 -0.15 -5.16 -13.35
CA PHE A 59 -1.44 -5.81 -13.52
C PHE A 59 -2.55 -4.77 -13.61
N ALA A 60 -3.61 -5.09 -14.35
CA ALA A 60 -4.75 -4.18 -14.48
C ALA A 60 -5.55 -4.13 -13.19
N LYS A 61 -5.71 -5.27 -12.53
CA LYS A 61 -6.54 -5.41 -11.33
C LYS A 61 -5.83 -6.30 -10.31
N ILE A 62 -6.16 -6.11 -9.04
CA ILE A 62 -5.57 -6.94 -8.00
C ILE A 62 -5.96 -8.41 -8.15
N SER A 63 -7.14 -8.68 -8.70
CA SER A 63 -7.59 -10.07 -8.90
C SER A 63 -6.80 -10.80 -9.99
N ASP A 64 -6.03 -10.09 -10.80
CA ASP A 64 -5.20 -10.72 -11.81
C ASP A 64 -3.89 -11.28 -11.24
N ILE A 65 -3.54 -10.89 -10.03
CA ILE A 65 -2.31 -11.35 -9.39
C ILE A 65 -2.56 -12.74 -8.82
N LYS A 66 -1.72 -13.69 -9.19
CA LYS A 66 -1.93 -15.08 -8.76
C LYS A 66 -1.40 -15.38 -7.38
N ASP A 67 -0.43 -14.61 -6.91
CA ASP A 67 0.13 -14.82 -5.57
C ASP A 67 -0.83 -14.32 -4.51
N GLN A 68 -0.71 -14.85 -3.32
CA GLN A 68 -1.49 -14.36 -2.18
C GLN A 68 -1.02 -12.95 -1.84
N ILE A 69 -1.96 -12.02 -1.82
CA ILE A 69 -1.69 -10.62 -1.47
C ILE A 69 -2.17 -10.39 -0.04
N ASP A 70 -1.29 -9.89 0.79
CA ASP A 70 -1.63 -9.60 2.18
C ASP A 70 -2.07 -8.16 2.36
N ILE A 71 -1.39 -7.21 1.72
CA ILE A 71 -1.70 -5.79 1.87
C ILE A 71 -2.10 -5.21 0.52
N VAL A 72 -3.25 -4.55 0.47
CA VAL A 72 -3.65 -3.75 -0.69
C VAL A 72 -3.37 -2.30 -0.33
N ASP A 73 -2.38 -1.69 -0.98
CA ASP A 73 -1.88 -0.36 -0.67
C ASP A 73 -2.32 0.60 -1.76
N VAL A 74 -3.10 1.63 -1.41
CA VAL A 74 -3.85 2.42 -2.39
C VAL A 74 -3.32 3.83 -2.54
N PHE A 75 -3.00 4.18 -3.79
CA PHE A 75 -2.58 5.52 -4.20
C PHE A 75 -3.63 6.15 -5.14
N ARG A 76 -4.90 5.82 -4.96
CA ARG A 76 -5.97 6.38 -5.80
C ARG A 76 -6.85 7.31 -4.97
N PRO A 77 -7.53 8.28 -5.63
CA PRO A 77 -8.41 9.19 -4.89
C PRO A 77 -9.46 8.46 -4.06
N SER A 78 -9.90 9.08 -2.98
CA SER A 78 -10.83 8.48 -2.05
C SER A 78 -12.10 7.97 -2.73
N LYS A 79 -12.56 8.66 -3.78
CA LYS A 79 -13.78 8.23 -4.48
C LYS A 79 -13.65 6.88 -5.17
N GLU A 80 -12.42 6.40 -5.39
CA GLU A 80 -12.21 5.10 -6.03
C GLU A 80 -11.99 3.98 -5.02
N VAL A 81 -11.89 4.32 -3.74
CA VAL A 81 -11.46 3.36 -2.73
C VAL A 81 -12.48 2.24 -2.51
N TYR A 82 -13.77 2.57 -2.52
CA TYR A 82 -14.75 1.54 -2.17
C TYR A 82 -14.72 0.35 -3.13
N ALA A 83 -14.59 0.61 -4.43
CA ALA A 83 -14.49 -0.48 -5.41
C ALA A 83 -13.23 -1.32 -5.16
N ILE A 84 -12.13 -0.67 -4.81
CA ILE A 84 -10.89 -1.38 -4.47
C ILE A 84 -11.08 -2.20 -3.19
N ALA A 85 -11.83 -1.66 -2.23
CA ALA A 85 -12.12 -2.37 -0.99
C ALA A 85 -12.93 -3.64 -1.26
N GLU A 86 -13.89 -3.56 -2.18
CA GLU A 86 -14.66 -4.75 -2.57
C GLU A 86 -13.75 -5.82 -3.15
N ASP A 87 -12.81 -5.42 -4.00
CA ASP A 87 -11.85 -6.36 -4.59
C ASP A 87 -10.92 -6.93 -3.52
N THR A 88 -10.58 -6.12 -2.54
CA THR A 88 -9.74 -6.55 -1.40
C THR A 88 -10.41 -7.69 -0.65
N VAL A 89 -11.70 -7.58 -0.43
CA VAL A 89 -12.47 -8.66 0.21
C VAL A 89 -12.44 -9.91 -0.66
N LYS A 90 -12.66 -9.76 -1.97
CA LYS A 90 -12.73 -10.88 -2.88
C LYS A 90 -11.45 -11.70 -2.94
N ILE A 91 -10.31 -11.04 -2.88
CA ILE A 91 -9.04 -11.76 -2.96
C ILE A 91 -8.57 -12.28 -1.59
N GLY A 92 -9.29 -11.95 -0.54
CA GLY A 92 -8.93 -12.42 0.80
C GLY A 92 -7.68 -11.79 1.38
N ALA A 93 -7.41 -10.53 1.05
CA ALA A 93 -6.27 -9.84 1.60
C ALA A 93 -6.47 -9.59 3.09
N LYS A 94 -5.40 -9.31 3.79
CA LYS A 94 -5.42 -9.13 5.25
C LYS A 94 -5.54 -7.67 5.66
N VAL A 95 -5.13 -6.75 4.81
CA VAL A 95 -5.07 -5.33 5.13
C VAL A 95 -5.42 -4.50 3.92
N LEU A 96 -6.27 -3.48 4.12
CA LEU A 96 -6.45 -2.41 3.14
C LEU A 96 -5.75 -1.18 3.71
N TRP A 97 -4.80 -0.66 2.98
CA TRP A 97 -3.97 0.46 3.42
C TRP A 97 -4.16 1.64 2.48
N LEU A 98 -4.60 2.77 3.01
CA LEU A 98 -4.81 3.98 2.22
C LEU A 98 -3.73 5.00 2.55
N GLN A 99 -3.06 5.50 1.52
CA GLN A 99 -1.94 6.41 1.66
C GLN A 99 -2.38 7.80 2.13
N LEU A 100 -1.42 8.70 2.32
CA LEU A 100 -1.69 10.04 2.85
C LEU A 100 -2.81 10.73 2.09
N GLY A 101 -3.75 11.28 2.83
CA GLY A 101 -4.88 12.03 2.27
C GLY A 101 -6.03 11.18 1.76
N ILE A 102 -5.93 9.86 1.86
CA ILE A 102 -6.95 8.96 1.32
C ILE A 102 -7.72 8.32 2.46
N ARG A 103 -9.05 8.44 2.41
CA ARG A 103 -9.94 7.91 3.44
C ARG A 103 -11.25 7.50 2.81
N ASP A 104 -11.93 6.52 3.39
CA ASP A 104 -13.28 6.18 2.97
C ASP A 104 -14.01 5.41 4.05
N GLU A 105 -15.04 6.04 4.61
CA GLU A 105 -15.78 5.47 5.74
C GLU A 105 -16.48 4.18 5.37
N LYS A 106 -17.04 4.12 4.16
CA LYS A 106 -17.72 2.91 3.73
C LYS A 106 -16.77 1.74 3.55
N ALA A 107 -15.56 2.03 3.07
CA ALA A 107 -14.53 1.00 2.94
C ALA A 107 -14.10 0.51 4.31
N LYS A 108 -13.99 1.42 5.27
CA LYS A 108 -13.63 1.04 6.63
C LYS A 108 -14.66 0.08 7.20
N ASP A 109 -15.95 0.39 7.04
CA ASP A 109 -17.02 -0.46 7.54
C ASP A 109 -16.99 -1.83 6.85
N LEU A 110 -16.74 -1.85 5.54
CA LEU A 110 -16.66 -3.09 4.81
C LEU A 110 -15.51 -3.96 5.29
N MET A 111 -14.37 -3.35 5.59
CA MET A 111 -13.22 -4.10 6.09
C MET A 111 -13.54 -4.69 7.47
N GLU A 112 -14.16 -3.91 8.35
CA GLU A 112 -14.52 -4.39 9.67
C GLU A 112 -15.47 -5.59 9.59
N LYS A 113 -16.43 -5.54 8.68
CA LYS A 113 -17.37 -6.65 8.52
C LYS A 113 -16.71 -7.93 8.03
N ASN A 114 -15.58 -7.81 7.38
CA ASN A 114 -14.88 -8.95 6.80
C ASN A 114 -13.59 -9.30 7.52
N ASP A 115 -13.38 -8.72 8.70
CA ASP A 115 -12.20 -9.01 9.53
C ASP A 115 -10.89 -8.68 8.83
N ILE A 116 -10.91 -7.62 8.03
CA ILE A 116 -9.72 -7.12 7.32
C ILE A 116 -9.28 -5.84 8.02
N LYS A 117 -7.99 -5.73 8.29
CA LYS A 117 -7.47 -4.52 8.94
C LYS A 117 -7.53 -3.34 7.98
N TYR A 118 -7.77 -2.17 8.53
CA TYR A 118 -7.92 -0.95 7.74
C TYR A 118 -6.97 0.11 8.28
N VAL A 119 -6.15 0.68 7.41
CA VAL A 119 -5.26 1.79 7.75
C VAL A 119 -5.55 2.90 6.75
N GLU A 120 -5.70 4.12 7.22
CA GLU A 120 -5.96 5.25 6.32
C GLU A 120 -5.00 6.40 6.60
N ASN A 121 -4.76 7.21 5.57
CA ASN A 121 -4.00 8.46 5.71
C ASN A 121 -2.61 8.24 6.30
N LYS A 122 -1.93 7.19 5.83
CA LYS A 122 -0.57 6.90 6.28
C LYS A 122 0.27 6.42 5.11
N CYS A 123 1.54 6.78 5.10
CA CYS A 123 2.47 6.37 4.06
C CYS A 123 3.25 5.15 4.53
N THR A 124 3.20 4.06 3.77
CA THR A 124 3.88 2.81 4.15
C THR A 124 5.38 3.02 4.36
N LYS A 125 6.00 3.83 3.50
CA LYS A 125 7.42 4.14 3.63
C LYS A 125 7.71 4.86 4.94
N MET A 126 6.93 5.89 5.25
CA MET A 126 7.15 6.68 6.46
C MET A 126 6.89 5.85 7.71
N GLU A 127 5.85 5.00 7.67
CA GLU A 127 5.56 4.15 8.81
C GLU A 127 6.66 3.10 9.01
N TYR A 128 7.19 2.55 7.92
CA TYR A 128 8.31 1.62 8.01
C TYR A 128 9.51 2.30 8.67
N GLN A 129 9.85 3.49 8.22
CA GLN A 129 10.95 4.25 8.78
C GLN A 129 10.76 4.50 10.28
N LYS A 130 9.54 4.86 10.65
CA LYS A 130 9.24 5.19 12.03
C LYS A 130 9.42 3.97 12.94
N TYR A 131 8.92 2.82 12.55
CA TYR A 131 8.90 1.66 13.44
C TYR A 131 10.14 0.77 13.35
N PHE A 132 10.81 0.75 12.22
CA PHE A 132 11.93 -0.20 12.03
C PHE A 132 13.28 0.48 11.93
N LEU A 133 13.34 1.70 11.41
CA LEU A 133 14.60 2.41 11.30
C LEU A 133 14.72 3.50 12.35
N LYS A 134 13.61 3.80 13.02
CA LYS A 134 13.57 4.82 14.06
C LYS A 134 14.04 6.18 13.55
N VAL A 135 13.71 6.44 12.30
CA VAL A 135 14.04 7.71 11.69
C VAL A 135 13.07 8.75 12.19
N ARG A 136 13.57 9.92 12.53
CA ARG A 136 12.74 11.01 12.96
C ARG A 136 11.95 11.54 11.79
N GLN A 137 10.67 11.73 12.00
CA GLN A 137 9.81 12.28 10.96
C GLN A 137 9.80 13.81 11.01
N ALA A 138 10.17 14.38 12.13
CA ALA A 138 10.27 15.82 12.26
C ALA A 138 11.59 16.27 11.67
N PHE A 139 11.77 17.57 11.50
CA PHE A 139 13.00 18.09 11.06
C PHE A 139 14.09 17.71 11.96
N PRO A 140 15.28 17.56 11.43
CA PRO A 140 16.44 17.24 12.20
C PRO A 140 16.60 18.26 13.29
N VAL A 141 16.96 17.78 14.40
CA VAL A 141 17.25 18.65 15.50
C VAL A 141 18.60 19.21 15.28
N LEU A 142 18.65 20.50 15.27
CA LEU A 142 19.89 21.11 14.93
C LEU A 142 20.81 21.23 16.05
N SER A 143 20.33 21.10 17.20
CA SER A 143 21.16 21.31 18.36
C SER A 143 21.95 20.18 18.73
N ASP A 144 21.76 19.30 18.20
CA ASP A 144 22.42 18.27 18.68
C ASP A 144 23.37 17.93 18.44
#